data_1002257404af373f6bb138befb3916e9
#
_entry.id   1002257404af373f6bb138befb3916e9
#
_cell.length_a   1.000
_cell.length_b   1.000
_cell.length_c   1.000
_cell.angle_alpha   90.00
_cell.angle_beta   90.00
_cell.angle_gamma   90.00
#
_symmetry.space_group_name_H-M   'P 1'
#
loop_
_entity.id
_entity.type
_entity.pdbx_description
1 polymer ?
#
loop_
_entity_poly.entity_id
_entity_poly.type
_entity_poly.pdbx_seq_one_letter_code
_entity_poly.pdbx_strand_id
1 'polypeptide(L)'
;MILLLKNILEFLYKAASAALFGILLLLAFMLTANMGSEAFYGLFRYDYLLLYALIIQFCLLYLKLESWAEAKVIALFHVMAMLMEIFLTHPAIASWQYPQPAVFKILTVPLFAGFMYSAVGSFFARSLRLYQVVFTHLPGFLPMLVLALLSYINFMSKFFIPDIRYLLFFWSIALFWKTRVYFQLSYSRFELPMLPVLLILAFIIWIAENISTFYKIWLYPSQVDAWHMVGWGKLGSWYLLLLLSLVLVLKILGNRDGQGRWQLKKTADK
;
A
#
# COMPACT_ATOMS: atom_id res chain seq x y z
N MET A 1 23.43 8.27 -23.96
CA MET A 1 23.89 7.94 -22.58
C MET A 1 23.41 8.98 -21.56
N ILE A 2 23.70 10.27 -21.69
CA ILE A 2 23.32 11.33 -20.73
C ILE A 2 21.80 11.43 -20.52
N LEU A 3 20.99 11.40 -21.59
CA LEU A 3 19.52 11.46 -21.49
C LEU A 3 18.93 10.27 -20.76
N LEU A 4 19.45 9.06 -21.02
CA LEU A 4 19.02 7.85 -20.32
C LEU A 4 19.32 7.95 -18.82
N LEU A 5 20.51 8.40 -18.45
CA LEU A 5 20.90 8.59 -17.05
C LEU A 5 20.00 9.62 -16.35
N LYS A 6 19.70 10.75 -17.01
CA LYS A 6 18.77 11.77 -16.48
C LYS A 6 17.37 11.17 -16.25
N ASN A 7 16.84 10.41 -17.20
CA ASN A 7 15.54 9.76 -17.04
C ASN A 7 15.53 8.74 -15.89
N ILE A 8 16.59 7.94 -15.74
CA ILE A 8 16.71 6.98 -14.64
C ILE A 8 16.75 7.71 -13.29
N LEU A 9 17.59 8.73 -13.15
CA LEU A 9 17.69 9.51 -11.91
C LEU A 9 16.38 10.19 -11.54
N GLU A 10 15.70 10.81 -12.51
CA GLU A 10 14.39 11.42 -12.29
C GLU A 10 13.34 10.37 -11.91
N PHE A 11 13.32 9.21 -12.57
CA PHE A 11 12.42 8.12 -12.22
C PHE A 11 12.64 7.66 -10.77
N LEU A 12 13.89 7.40 -10.38
CA LEU A 12 14.23 6.97 -9.02
C LEU A 12 13.87 8.04 -7.98
N TYR A 13 14.15 9.31 -8.27
CA TYR A 13 13.78 10.42 -7.40
C TYR A 13 12.25 10.50 -7.18
N LYS A 14 11.47 10.44 -8.26
CA LYS A 14 10.00 10.45 -8.19
C LYS A 14 9.46 9.22 -7.46
N ALA A 15 10.05 8.04 -7.69
CA ALA A 15 9.68 6.80 -7.01
C ALA A 15 9.95 6.88 -5.51
N ALA A 16 11.15 7.31 -5.11
CA ALA A 16 11.50 7.51 -3.71
C ALA A 16 10.62 8.59 -3.04
N SER A 17 10.36 9.69 -3.75
CA SER A 17 9.44 10.72 -3.27
C SER A 17 8.02 10.18 -3.08
N ALA A 18 7.50 9.40 -4.02
CA ALA A 18 6.18 8.79 -3.89
C ALA A 18 6.11 7.80 -2.71
N ALA A 19 7.17 7.02 -2.51
CA ALA A 19 7.27 6.02 -1.44
C ALA A 19 7.72 6.60 -0.09
N LEU A 20 7.88 7.92 0.03
CA LEU A 20 8.54 8.56 1.19
C LEU A 20 7.92 8.16 2.53
N PHE A 21 6.58 8.14 2.63
CA PHE A 21 5.90 7.70 3.85
C PHE A 21 6.29 6.27 4.23
N GLY A 22 6.21 5.34 3.30
CA GLY A 22 6.56 3.93 3.53
C GLY A 22 8.04 3.73 3.85
N ILE A 23 8.95 4.44 3.17
CA ILE A 23 10.38 4.40 3.44
C ILE A 23 10.68 4.88 4.86
N LEU A 24 10.11 6.02 5.27
CA LEU A 24 10.31 6.55 6.61
C LEU A 24 9.73 5.61 7.68
N LEU A 25 8.60 4.97 7.42
CA LEU A 25 8.01 4.00 8.32
C LEU A 25 8.88 2.74 8.46
N LEU A 26 9.41 2.20 7.36
CA LEU A 26 10.34 1.07 7.38
C LEU A 26 11.64 1.42 8.12
N LEU A 27 12.18 2.63 7.94
CA LEU A 27 13.33 3.11 8.71
C LEU A 27 13.03 3.16 10.20
N ALA A 28 11.83 3.61 10.60
CA ALA A 28 11.42 3.59 12.00
C ALA A 28 11.35 2.16 12.56
N PHE A 29 10.91 1.18 11.78
CA PHE A 29 10.92 -0.23 12.18
C PHE A 29 12.34 -0.73 12.49
N MET A 30 13.30 -0.34 11.64
CA MET A 30 14.71 -0.69 11.84
C MET A 30 15.30 0.01 13.06
N LEU A 31 15.08 1.32 13.19
CA LEU A 31 15.65 2.13 14.28
C LEU A 31 15.09 1.73 15.65
N THR A 32 13.85 1.30 15.72
CA THR A 32 13.19 0.86 16.95
C THR A 32 13.36 -0.64 17.23
N ALA A 33 14.12 -1.38 16.41
CA ALA A 33 14.25 -2.85 16.52
C ALA A 33 14.75 -3.33 17.88
N ASN A 34 15.64 -2.55 18.51
CA ASN A 34 16.24 -2.87 19.81
C ASN A 34 15.39 -2.37 21.00
N MET A 35 14.24 -1.74 20.77
CA MET A 35 13.31 -1.41 21.84
C MET A 35 12.68 -2.71 22.36
N GLY A 36 12.88 -2.99 23.64
CA GLY A 36 12.31 -4.15 24.33
C GLY A 36 10.80 -4.02 24.53
N SER A 37 10.24 -4.97 25.28
CA SER A 37 8.84 -4.97 25.69
C SER A 37 8.57 -4.09 26.91
N GLU A 38 9.59 -3.42 27.44
CA GLU A 38 9.46 -2.52 28.58
C GLU A 38 8.98 -1.14 28.13
N ALA A 39 8.14 -0.52 28.96
CA ALA A 39 7.66 0.83 28.69
C ALA A 39 8.78 1.85 28.90
N PHE A 40 8.96 2.76 27.96
CA PHE A 40 9.82 3.93 28.09
C PHE A 40 8.91 5.17 28.20
N TYR A 41 9.01 5.91 29.28
CA TYR A 41 8.07 6.99 29.62
C TYR A 41 6.59 6.57 29.53
N GLY A 42 6.25 5.35 29.90
CA GLY A 42 4.87 4.83 29.88
C GLY A 42 4.36 4.40 28.51
N LEU A 43 5.18 4.45 27.47
CA LEU A 43 4.83 4.07 26.10
C LEU A 43 5.71 2.89 25.63
N PHE A 44 5.18 2.08 24.73
CA PHE A 44 5.86 0.96 24.12
C PHE A 44 6.28 1.27 22.68
N ARG A 45 7.05 0.39 22.08
CA ARG A 45 7.55 0.54 20.70
C ARG A 45 6.45 0.93 19.70
N TYR A 46 5.29 0.28 19.74
CA TYR A 46 4.20 0.54 18.80
C TYR A 46 3.56 1.90 19.00
N ASP A 47 3.58 2.42 20.22
CA ASP A 47 3.07 3.77 20.52
C ASP A 47 4.00 4.83 19.93
N TYR A 48 5.33 4.62 20.01
CA TYR A 48 6.31 5.49 19.34
C TYR A 48 6.19 5.43 17.82
N LEU A 49 5.92 4.25 17.24
CA LEU A 49 5.66 4.11 15.80
C LEU A 49 4.40 4.85 15.37
N LEU A 50 3.36 4.85 16.21
CA LEU A 50 2.15 5.65 15.99
C LEU A 50 2.46 7.15 15.98
N LEU A 51 3.14 7.65 17.02
CA LEU A 51 3.52 9.07 17.10
C LEU A 51 4.37 9.48 15.90
N TYR A 52 5.33 8.65 15.53
CA TYR A 52 6.18 8.89 14.36
C TYR A 52 5.38 8.93 13.06
N ALA A 53 4.45 7.99 12.84
CA ALA A 53 3.60 7.98 11.66
C ALA A 53 2.71 9.25 11.57
N LEU A 54 2.16 9.71 12.70
CA LEU A 54 1.40 10.96 12.78
C LEU A 54 2.27 12.18 12.45
N ILE A 55 3.50 12.22 12.98
CA ILE A 55 4.46 13.29 12.68
C ILE A 55 4.80 13.31 11.18
N ILE A 56 5.11 12.15 10.58
CA ILE A 56 5.36 12.06 9.13
C ILE A 56 4.17 12.60 8.36
N GLN A 57 2.96 12.15 8.67
CA GLN A 57 1.75 12.58 7.97
C GLN A 57 1.53 14.09 8.07
N PHE A 58 1.72 14.65 9.27
CA PHE A 58 1.66 16.09 9.48
C PHE A 58 2.72 16.84 8.67
N CYS A 59 3.98 16.37 8.70
CA CYS A 59 5.07 16.98 7.94
C CYS A 59 4.81 16.93 6.43
N LEU A 60 4.30 15.81 5.89
CA LEU A 60 4.00 15.69 4.46
C LEU A 60 2.91 16.67 4.02
N LEU A 61 1.90 16.90 4.86
CA LEU A 61 0.85 17.90 4.62
C LEU A 61 1.39 19.33 4.76
N TYR A 62 2.13 19.62 5.83
CA TYR A 62 2.70 20.95 6.09
C TYR A 62 3.66 21.40 4.99
N LEU A 63 4.51 20.49 4.54
CA LEU A 63 5.46 20.72 3.44
C LEU A 63 4.79 20.67 2.05
N LYS A 64 3.46 20.50 2.00
CA LYS A 64 2.69 20.36 0.74
C LYS A 64 3.19 19.22 -0.16
N LEU A 65 3.85 18.24 0.41
CA LEU A 65 4.25 17.01 -0.27
C LEU A 65 3.06 16.06 -0.48
N GLU A 66 2.02 16.20 0.33
CA GLU A 66 0.70 15.60 0.15
C GLU A 66 -0.39 16.66 0.18
N SER A 67 -1.46 16.42 -0.56
CA SER A 67 -2.66 17.26 -0.57
C SER A 67 -3.69 16.73 0.44
N TRP A 68 -4.63 17.58 0.85
CA TRP A 68 -5.77 17.17 1.68
C TRP A 68 -6.63 16.07 1.03
N ALA A 69 -6.73 16.06 -0.31
CA ALA A 69 -7.44 15.01 -1.03
C ALA A 69 -6.73 13.65 -0.91
N GLU A 70 -5.39 13.64 -0.98
CA GLU A 70 -4.56 12.45 -0.75
C GLU A 70 -4.66 12.00 0.72
N ALA A 71 -4.63 12.92 1.68
CA ALA A 71 -4.78 12.62 3.10
C ALA A 71 -6.13 11.95 3.43
N LYS A 72 -7.22 12.35 2.78
CA LYS A 72 -8.54 11.68 2.93
C LYS A 72 -8.50 10.24 2.44
N VAL A 73 -7.81 9.97 1.33
CA VAL A 73 -7.59 8.62 0.82
C VAL A 73 -6.80 7.80 1.83
N ILE A 74 -5.70 8.35 2.35
CA ILE A 74 -4.84 7.74 3.36
C ILE A 74 -5.65 7.38 4.63
N ALA A 75 -6.49 8.31 5.11
CA ALA A 75 -7.37 8.07 6.26
C ALA A 75 -8.38 6.94 6.00
N LEU A 76 -8.97 6.88 4.79
CA LEU A 76 -9.85 5.78 4.41
C LEU A 76 -9.12 4.43 4.43
N PHE A 77 -7.89 4.38 3.88
CA PHE A 77 -7.06 3.17 3.93
C PHE A 77 -6.75 2.76 5.37
N HIS A 78 -6.45 3.72 6.24
CA HIS A 78 -6.21 3.45 7.66
C HIS A 78 -7.42 2.76 8.31
N VAL A 79 -8.62 3.31 8.13
CA VAL A 79 -9.84 2.73 8.71
C VAL A 79 -10.12 1.33 8.16
N MET A 80 -10.06 1.16 6.84
CA MET A 80 -10.28 -0.14 6.20
C MET A 80 -9.25 -1.18 6.66
N ALA A 81 -8.00 -0.78 6.77
CA ALA A 81 -6.93 -1.64 7.25
C ALA A 81 -7.14 -2.04 8.71
N MET A 82 -7.51 -1.11 9.59
CA MET A 82 -7.78 -1.42 10.99
C MET A 82 -8.92 -2.44 11.15
N LEU A 83 -9.99 -2.33 10.34
CA LEU A 83 -11.08 -3.33 10.34
C LEU A 83 -10.58 -4.71 9.91
N MET A 84 -9.76 -4.77 8.87
CA MET A 84 -9.15 -6.00 8.38
C MET A 84 -8.20 -6.61 9.42
N GLU A 85 -7.34 -5.80 10.02
CA GLU A 85 -6.38 -6.21 11.05
C GLU A 85 -7.09 -6.80 12.27
N ILE A 86 -8.11 -6.12 12.80
CA ILE A 86 -8.90 -6.60 13.94
C ILE A 86 -9.50 -7.98 13.63
N PHE A 87 -10.03 -8.17 12.43
CA PHE A 87 -10.59 -9.44 12.02
C PHE A 87 -9.52 -10.54 11.91
N LEU A 88 -8.42 -10.28 11.21
CA LEU A 88 -7.41 -11.30 10.88
C LEU A 88 -6.47 -11.61 12.04
N THR A 89 -6.29 -10.71 13.00
CA THR A 89 -5.51 -10.95 14.23
C THR A 89 -6.37 -11.47 15.39
N HIS A 90 -7.70 -11.58 15.20
CA HIS A 90 -8.57 -12.15 16.21
C HIS A 90 -8.11 -13.56 16.59
N PRO A 91 -8.10 -13.95 17.89
CA PRO A 91 -7.56 -15.24 18.34
C PRO A 91 -8.15 -16.47 17.64
N ALA A 92 -9.41 -16.41 17.19
CA ALA A 92 -10.05 -17.50 16.43
C ALA A 92 -9.49 -17.67 15.01
N ILE A 93 -8.81 -16.67 14.44
CA ILE A 93 -8.24 -16.68 13.08
C ILE A 93 -6.72 -16.73 13.14
N ALA A 94 -6.12 -15.87 13.97
CA ALA A 94 -4.69 -15.78 14.25
C ALA A 94 -3.80 -15.83 12.99
N SER A 95 -4.17 -15.08 11.94
CA SER A 95 -3.40 -15.03 10.69
C SER A 95 -1.98 -14.50 10.89
N TRP A 96 -1.83 -13.54 11.79
CA TRP A 96 -0.58 -13.00 12.33
C TRP A 96 -0.83 -12.35 13.67
N GLN A 97 0.21 -12.01 14.37
CA GLN A 97 0.14 -11.37 15.68
C GLN A 97 1.13 -10.23 15.81
N TYR A 98 0.81 -9.28 16.68
CA TYR A 98 1.71 -8.21 17.11
C TYR A 98 2.38 -8.63 18.42
N PRO A 99 3.70 -8.97 18.41
CA PRO A 99 4.33 -9.61 19.57
C PRO A 99 4.62 -8.67 20.74
N GLN A 100 4.56 -7.36 20.53
CA GLN A 100 4.90 -6.39 21.57
C GLN A 100 3.66 -5.69 22.13
N PRO A 101 3.72 -5.18 23.38
CA PRO A 101 2.64 -4.40 23.97
C PRO A 101 2.46 -3.04 23.31
N ALA A 102 1.26 -2.44 23.49
CA ALA A 102 0.93 -1.07 23.13
C ALA A 102 -0.11 -0.50 24.08
N VAL A 103 -0.03 0.79 24.36
CA VAL A 103 -1.08 1.56 25.04
C VAL A 103 -2.20 1.89 24.04
N PHE A 104 -1.83 2.41 22.86
CA PHE A 104 -2.76 2.79 21.80
C PHE A 104 -3.06 1.62 20.88
N LYS A 105 -4.07 0.82 21.25
CA LYS A 105 -4.53 -0.34 20.48
C LYS A 105 -6.04 -0.49 20.54
N ILE A 106 -6.59 -1.15 19.55
CA ILE A 106 -7.98 -1.62 19.53
C ILE A 106 -7.92 -3.15 19.48
N LEU A 107 -8.41 -3.81 20.55
CA LEU A 107 -8.32 -5.25 20.73
C LEU A 107 -6.86 -5.75 20.63
N THR A 108 -6.55 -6.54 19.62
CA THR A 108 -5.23 -7.11 19.34
C THR A 108 -4.33 -6.24 18.48
N VAL A 109 -4.84 -5.12 17.93
CA VAL A 109 -4.20 -4.33 16.89
C VAL A 109 -3.70 -3.00 17.42
N PRO A 110 -2.39 -2.72 17.43
CA PRO A 110 -1.86 -1.38 17.72
C PRO A 110 -2.25 -0.39 16.61
N LEU A 111 -2.59 0.85 16.99
CA LEU A 111 -3.12 1.84 16.04
C LEU A 111 -2.16 2.20 14.90
N PHE A 112 -0.84 2.06 15.09
CA PHE A 112 0.11 2.33 14.02
C PHE A 112 -0.08 1.39 12.81
N ALA A 113 -0.66 0.18 13.02
CA ALA A 113 -0.80 -0.85 12.00
C ALA A 113 -1.56 -0.36 10.75
N GLY A 114 -2.59 0.47 10.94
CA GLY A 114 -3.32 1.07 9.82
C GLY A 114 -2.45 1.96 8.92
N PHE A 115 -1.39 2.57 9.46
CA PHE A 115 -0.47 3.40 8.66
C PHE A 115 0.40 2.60 7.69
N MET A 116 0.62 1.32 7.92
CA MET A 116 1.33 0.45 6.96
C MET A 116 0.59 0.35 5.64
N TYR A 117 -0.73 0.22 5.69
CA TYR A 117 -1.59 0.20 4.49
C TYR A 117 -1.81 1.60 3.93
N SER A 118 -1.89 2.61 4.80
CA SER A 118 -1.95 4.01 4.40
C SER A 118 -0.74 4.41 3.56
N ALA A 119 0.44 3.85 3.83
CA ALA A 119 1.65 4.04 3.03
C ALA A 119 1.46 3.62 1.57
N VAL A 120 0.70 2.55 1.31
CA VAL A 120 0.36 2.10 -0.05
C VAL A 120 -0.57 3.12 -0.73
N GLY A 121 -1.57 3.63 -0.01
CA GLY A 121 -2.47 4.68 -0.50
C GLY A 121 -1.74 5.97 -0.85
N SER A 122 -0.85 6.43 0.05
CA SER A 122 0.04 7.58 -0.17
C SER A 122 0.90 7.38 -1.43
N PHE A 123 1.56 6.22 -1.54
CA PHE A 123 2.38 5.88 -2.69
C PHE A 123 1.61 5.96 -4.01
N PHE A 124 0.41 5.37 -4.09
CA PHE A 124 -0.41 5.44 -5.31
C PHE A 124 -0.81 6.88 -5.63
N ALA A 125 -1.37 7.60 -4.68
CA ALA A 125 -1.84 8.97 -4.88
C ALA A 125 -0.70 9.90 -5.36
N ARG A 126 0.46 9.83 -4.69
CA ARG A 126 1.65 10.60 -5.05
C ARG A 126 2.26 10.17 -6.38
N SER A 127 2.31 8.86 -6.67
CA SER A 127 2.80 8.36 -7.95
C SER A 127 1.97 8.89 -9.11
N LEU A 128 0.64 8.84 -9.00
CA LEU A 128 -0.26 9.36 -10.03
C LEU A 128 0.02 10.83 -10.34
N ARG A 129 0.31 11.63 -9.32
CA ARG A 129 0.60 13.07 -9.45
C ARG A 129 2.00 13.34 -9.97
N LEU A 130 3.03 12.76 -9.35
CA LEU A 130 4.45 13.03 -9.67
C LEU A 130 4.82 12.57 -11.08
N TYR A 131 4.25 11.46 -11.53
CA TYR A 131 4.48 10.93 -12.87
C TYR A 131 3.44 11.37 -13.90
N GLN A 132 2.43 12.16 -13.50
CA GLN A 132 1.32 12.56 -14.36
C GLN A 132 0.70 11.36 -15.09
N VAL A 133 0.38 10.33 -14.30
CA VAL A 133 -0.07 9.03 -14.83
C VAL A 133 -1.40 9.17 -15.56
N VAL A 134 -1.44 8.57 -16.76
CA VAL A 134 -2.66 8.41 -17.57
C VAL A 134 -2.85 6.92 -17.87
N PHE A 135 -4.06 6.43 -17.64
CA PHE A 135 -4.42 5.07 -18.03
C PHE A 135 -5.28 5.11 -19.30
N THR A 136 -4.95 4.23 -20.25
CA THR A 136 -5.77 3.96 -21.44
C THR A 136 -6.30 2.55 -21.42
N HIS A 137 -7.42 2.31 -22.11
CA HIS A 137 -8.11 1.03 -22.14
C HIS A 137 -8.43 0.50 -20.73
N LEU A 138 -8.62 1.41 -19.78
CA LEU A 138 -9.00 1.03 -18.42
C LEU A 138 -10.46 0.53 -18.45
N PRO A 139 -10.75 -0.62 -17.84
CA PRO A 139 -12.11 -1.19 -17.79
C PRO A 139 -13.13 -0.24 -17.15
N GLY A 140 -14.42 -0.57 -17.29
CA GLY A 140 -15.47 0.12 -16.56
C GLY A 140 -15.23 0.09 -15.06
N PHE A 141 -15.72 1.10 -14.35
CA PHE A 141 -15.50 1.18 -12.89
C PHE A 141 -16.12 -0.02 -12.15
N LEU A 142 -17.34 -0.44 -12.53
CA LEU A 142 -18.04 -1.53 -11.85
C LEU A 142 -17.28 -2.87 -11.89
N PRO A 143 -16.83 -3.40 -13.04
CA PRO A 143 -16.08 -4.66 -13.06
C PRO A 143 -14.76 -4.58 -12.30
N MET A 144 -14.07 -3.43 -12.29
CA MET A 144 -12.88 -3.22 -11.47
C MET A 144 -13.21 -3.26 -9.97
N LEU A 145 -14.30 -2.59 -9.56
CA LEU A 145 -14.75 -2.58 -8.17
C LEU A 145 -15.16 -3.97 -7.71
N VAL A 146 -15.92 -4.72 -8.53
CA VAL A 146 -16.34 -6.08 -8.18
C VAL A 146 -15.12 -6.99 -8.00
N LEU A 147 -14.15 -6.95 -8.93
CA LEU A 147 -12.92 -7.72 -8.80
C LEU A 147 -12.14 -7.34 -7.51
N ALA A 148 -12.01 -6.04 -7.22
CA ALA A 148 -11.32 -5.54 -6.06
C ALA A 148 -12.00 -5.96 -4.74
N LEU A 149 -13.33 -5.86 -4.67
CA LEU A 149 -14.11 -6.28 -3.51
C LEU A 149 -14.04 -7.80 -3.29
N LEU A 150 -14.17 -8.60 -4.36
CA LEU A 150 -14.05 -10.06 -4.27
C LEU A 150 -12.63 -10.47 -3.85
N SER A 151 -11.60 -9.77 -4.31
CA SER A 151 -10.22 -10.00 -3.87
C SER A 151 -10.06 -9.74 -2.36
N TYR A 152 -10.64 -8.66 -1.85
CA TYR A 152 -10.62 -8.32 -0.44
C TYR A 152 -11.44 -9.31 0.40
N ILE A 153 -12.65 -9.67 -0.06
CA ILE A 153 -13.49 -10.66 0.61
C ILE A 153 -12.79 -12.02 0.63
N ASN A 154 -12.23 -12.47 -0.48
CA ASN A 154 -11.48 -13.73 -0.55
C ASN A 154 -10.28 -13.74 0.42
N PHE A 155 -9.58 -12.61 0.52
CA PHE A 155 -8.46 -12.50 1.46
C PHE A 155 -8.89 -12.67 2.92
N MET A 156 -10.06 -12.15 3.29
CA MET A 156 -10.62 -12.30 4.65
C MET A 156 -11.29 -13.65 4.88
N SER A 157 -11.98 -14.18 3.89
CA SER A 157 -12.86 -15.36 4.05
C SER A 157 -12.18 -16.72 3.79
N LYS A 158 -10.96 -16.74 3.26
CA LYS A 158 -10.21 -17.96 2.92
C LYS A 158 -9.99 -18.95 4.09
N PHE A 159 -10.29 -18.53 5.32
CA PHE A 159 -10.25 -19.38 6.51
C PHE A 159 -11.53 -20.18 6.70
N PHE A 160 -12.62 -19.81 6.03
CA PHE A 160 -13.95 -20.38 6.19
C PHE A 160 -14.51 -20.96 4.89
N ILE A 161 -14.07 -20.42 3.75
CA ILE A 161 -14.50 -20.86 2.42
C ILE A 161 -13.29 -21.12 1.52
N PRO A 162 -13.45 -21.91 0.44
CA PRO A 162 -12.37 -22.18 -0.49
C PRO A 162 -11.74 -20.91 -1.06
N ASP A 163 -10.43 -20.89 -1.14
CA ASP A 163 -9.65 -19.76 -1.68
C ASP A 163 -9.75 -19.74 -3.22
N ILE A 164 -10.39 -18.71 -3.75
CA ILE A 164 -10.61 -18.52 -5.19
C ILE A 164 -9.58 -17.60 -5.84
N ARG A 165 -8.42 -17.37 -5.19
CA ARG A 165 -7.40 -16.42 -5.68
C ARG A 165 -6.97 -16.66 -7.14
N TYR A 166 -6.87 -17.91 -7.58
CA TYR A 166 -6.49 -18.23 -8.96
C TYR A 166 -7.54 -17.79 -9.99
N LEU A 167 -8.83 -17.90 -9.65
CA LEU A 167 -9.92 -17.36 -10.47
C LEU A 167 -9.83 -15.83 -10.54
N LEU A 168 -9.54 -15.16 -9.41
CA LEU A 168 -9.37 -13.71 -9.35
C LEU A 168 -8.14 -13.25 -10.15
N PHE A 169 -7.03 -14.02 -10.15
CA PHE A 169 -5.88 -13.74 -11.02
C PHE A 169 -6.27 -13.82 -12.49
N PHE A 170 -6.93 -14.89 -12.89
CA PHE A 170 -7.37 -15.03 -14.27
C PHE A 170 -8.31 -13.88 -14.68
N TRP A 171 -9.26 -13.54 -13.84
CA TRP A 171 -10.15 -12.40 -14.09
C TRP A 171 -9.39 -11.07 -14.18
N SER A 172 -8.43 -10.84 -13.30
CA SER A 172 -7.59 -9.66 -13.36
C SER A 172 -6.83 -9.57 -14.68
N ILE A 173 -6.23 -10.68 -15.14
CA ILE A 173 -5.53 -10.73 -16.42
C ILE A 173 -6.49 -10.41 -17.56
N ALA A 174 -7.64 -11.06 -17.62
CA ALA A 174 -8.64 -10.83 -18.67
C ALA A 174 -9.15 -9.38 -18.67
N LEU A 175 -9.34 -8.79 -17.49
CA LEU A 175 -9.87 -7.44 -17.34
C LEU A 175 -8.85 -6.36 -17.75
N PHE A 176 -7.58 -6.51 -17.34
CA PHE A 176 -6.55 -5.49 -17.53
C PHE A 176 -5.57 -5.76 -18.69
N TRP A 177 -5.82 -6.81 -19.48
CA TRP A 177 -4.94 -7.21 -20.59
C TRP A 177 -4.57 -6.08 -21.55
N LYS A 178 -5.54 -5.22 -21.88
CA LYS A 178 -5.35 -4.09 -22.81
C LYS A 178 -4.96 -2.80 -22.12
N THR A 179 -4.99 -2.74 -20.77
CA THR A 179 -4.73 -1.52 -20.04
C THR A 179 -3.27 -1.13 -20.11
N ARG A 180 -3.01 0.14 -20.45
CA ARG A 180 -1.68 0.75 -20.51
C ARG A 180 -1.57 1.88 -19.49
N VAL A 181 -0.38 1.98 -18.92
CA VAL A 181 0.00 3.05 -17.98
C VAL A 181 1.00 3.94 -18.68
N TYR A 182 0.61 5.17 -18.92
CA TYR A 182 1.49 6.21 -19.42
C TYR A 182 1.99 7.05 -18.27
N PHE A 183 3.27 7.35 -18.27
CA PHE A 183 3.85 8.25 -17.29
C PHE A 183 4.88 9.17 -17.92
N GLN A 184 5.01 10.37 -17.31
CA GLN A 184 5.81 11.47 -17.86
C GLN A 184 7.04 11.71 -16.99
N LEU A 185 8.20 11.73 -17.65
CA LEU A 185 9.43 12.34 -17.14
C LEU A 185 9.69 13.64 -17.91
N SER A 186 10.61 14.45 -17.42
CA SER A 186 10.89 15.78 -17.99
C SER A 186 11.24 15.75 -19.49
N TYR A 187 11.91 14.68 -19.91
CA TYR A 187 12.43 14.57 -21.28
C TYR A 187 11.79 13.44 -22.09
N SER A 188 10.97 12.59 -21.46
CA SER A 188 10.48 11.39 -22.11
C SER A 188 9.13 10.96 -21.55
N ARG A 189 8.32 10.36 -22.40
CA ARG A 189 7.08 9.71 -22.03
C ARG A 189 7.22 8.21 -22.22
N PHE A 190 6.75 7.45 -21.24
CA PHE A 190 6.84 6.00 -21.25
C PHE A 190 5.46 5.37 -21.20
N GLU A 191 5.35 4.20 -21.79
CA GLU A 191 4.16 3.38 -21.78
C GLU A 191 4.52 1.98 -21.29
N LEU A 192 3.77 1.46 -20.31
CA LEU A 192 3.95 0.11 -19.78
C LEU A 192 2.59 -0.62 -19.71
N PRO A 193 2.58 -1.94 -19.93
CA PRO A 193 1.41 -2.75 -19.60
C PRO A 193 1.12 -2.69 -18.10
N MET A 194 -0.16 -2.61 -17.72
CA MET A 194 -0.56 -2.44 -16.32
C MET A 194 -0.22 -3.66 -15.44
N LEU A 195 -0.40 -4.87 -15.98
CA LEU A 195 -0.21 -6.11 -15.19
C LEU A 195 1.21 -6.26 -14.65
N PRO A 196 2.28 -6.10 -15.45
CA PRO A 196 3.65 -6.09 -14.94
C PRO A 196 3.91 -5.00 -13.91
N VAL A 197 3.34 -3.79 -14.10
CA VAL A 197 3.47 -2.69 -13.12
C VAL A 197 2.89 -3.11 -11.77
N LEU A 198 1.67 -3.66 -11.74
CA LEU A 198 1.06 -4.13 -10.49
C LEU A 198 1.86 -5.27 -9.85
N LEU A 199 2.41 -6.19 -10.66
CA LEU A 199 3.22 -7.29 -10.15
C LEU A 199 4.53 -6.78 -9.50
N ILE A 200 5.20 -5.82 -10.14
CA ILE A 200 6.41 -5.18 -9.58
C ILE A 200 6.07 -4.47 -8.27
N LEU A 201 4.95 -3.75 -8.20
CA LEU A 201 4.52 -3.08 -6.97
C LEU A 201 4.20 -4.09 -5.86
N ALA A 202 3.51 -5.19 -6.18
CA ALA A 202 3.26 -6.28 -5.24
C ALA A 202 4.56 -6.89 -4.71
N PHE A 203 5.57 -7.06 -5.58
CA PHE A 203 6.88 -7.56 -5.20
C PHE A 203 7.63 -6.61 -4.25
N ILE A 204 7.57 -5.30 -4.50
CA ILE A 204 8.16 -4.29 -3.60
C ILE A 204 7.49 -4.32 -2.22
N ILE A 205 6.16 -4.45 -2.17
CA ILE A 205 5.43 -4.58 -0.89
C ILE A 205 5.78 -5.89 -0.18
N TRP A 206 5.91 -6.99 -0.93
CA TRP A 206 6.36 -8.25 -0.36
C TRP A 206 7.77 -8.18 0.24
N ILE A 207 8.69 -7.41 -0.37
CA ILE A 207 10.01 -7.11 0.23
C ILE A 207 9.83 -6.31 1.53
N ALA A 208 9.00 -5.26 1.52
CA ALA A 208 8.72 -4.45 2.71
C ALA A 208 8.10 -5.29 3.84
N GLU A 209 7.22 -6.25 3.53
CA GLU A 209 6.66 -7.22 4.46
C GLU A 209 7.77 -8.11 5.08
N ASN A 210 8.70 -8.61 4.27
CA ASN A 210 9.83 -9.40 4.77
C ASN A 210 10.72 -8.60 5.72
N ILE A 211 11.02 -7.35 5.38
CA ILE A 211 11.76 -6.44 6.26
C ILE A 211 10.99 -6.24 7.58
N SER A 212 9.70 -5.97 7.52
CA SER A 212 8.87 -5.69 8.69
C SER A 212 8.77 -6.89 9.62
N THR A 213 8.58 -8.10 9.08
CA THR A 213 8.54 -9.34 9.88
C THR A 213 9.92 -9.70 10.44
N PHE A 214 11.01 -9.44 9.71
CA PHE A 214 12.38 -9.59 10.21
C PHE A 214 12.63 -8.73 11.45
N TYR A 215 12.14 -7.49 11.46
CA TYR A 215 12.20 -6.60 12.61
C TYR A 215 11.08 -6.81 13.63
N LYS A 216 10.34 -7.93 13.54
CA LYS A 216 9.29 -8.36 14.48
C LYS A 216 8.20 -7.30 14.71
N ILE A 217 7.82 -6.57 13.64
CA ILE A 217 6.70 -5.63 13.71
C ILE A 217 5.39 -6.40 13.81
N TRP A 218 5.24 -7.48 13.05
CA TRP A 218 4.26 -8.55 13.25
C TRP A 218 4.92 -9.87 12.89
N LEU A 219 4.32 -10.96 13.34
CA LEU A 219 4.81 -12.31 13.06
C LEU A 219 3.67 -13.20 12.58
N TYR A 220 3.96 -13.98 11.56
CA TYR A 220 3.12 -15.11 11.18
C TYR A 220 3.31 -16.28 12.17
N PRO A 221 2.30 -17.17 12.35
CA PRO A 221 2.45 -18.32 13.23
C PRO A 221 3.72 -19.14 12.97
N SER A 222 4.11 -19.27 11.71
CA SER A 222 5.32 -19.97 11.31
C SER A 222 6.63 -19.25 11.65
N GLN A 223 6.60 -17.97 12.02
CA GLN A 223 7.78 -17.14 12.31
C GLN A 223 7.98 -16.91 13.83
N VAL A 224 7.15 -17.49 14.68
CA VAL A 224 7.20 -17.25 16.14
C VAL A 224 8.49 -17.79 16.74
N ASP A 225 8.89 -19.01 16.39
CA ASP A 225 10.09 -19.64 16.93
C ASP A 225 11.38 -19.10 16.26
N ALA A 226 11.35 -18.98 14.94
CA ALA A 226 12.46 -18.47 14.16
C ALA A 226 11.94 -17.72 12.92
N TRP A 227 12.56 -16.58 12.62
CA TRP A 227 12.20 -15.85 11.40
C TRP A 227 12.66 -16.63 10.17
N HIS A 228 11.79 -16.70 9.20
CA HIS A 228 12.06 -17.11 7.84
C HIS A 228 11.28 -16.24 6.86
N MET A 229 11.72 -16.24 5.62
CA MET A 229 11.13 -15.42 4.57
C MET A 229 9.63 -15.74 4.39
N VAL A 230 8.84 -14.69 4.24
CA VAL A 230 7.40 -14.81 3.94
C VAL A 230 7.18 -15.53 2.61
N GLY A 231 6.32 -16.53 2.60
CA GLY A 231 6.11 -17.39 1.44
C GLY A 231 5.61 -16.64 0.19
N TRP A 232 5.99 -17.11 -0.99
CA TRP A 232 5.62 -16.52 -2.28
C TRP A 232 4.11 -16.38 -2.52
N GLY A 233 3.29 -17.18 -1.88
CA GLY A 233 1.82 -17.03 -1.92
C GLY A 233 1.32 -15.68 -1.43
N LYS A 234 2.09 -14.99 -0.57
CA LYS A 234 1.76 -13.64 -0.10
C LYS A 234 1.94 -12.57 -1.17
N LEU A 235 2.90 -12.73 -2.08
CA LEU A 235 3.04 -11.83 -3.23
C LEU A 235 1.75 -11.79 -4.06
N GLY A 236 1.12 -12.94 -4.30
CA GLY A 236 -0.17 -12.99 -4.98
C GLY A 236 -1.29 -12.31 -4.17
N SER A 237 -1.29 -12.45 -2.84
CA SER A 237 -2.23 -11.72 -1.98
C SER A 237 -2.05 -10.21 -2.09
N TRP A 238 -0.80 -9.71 -2.07
CA TRP A 238 -0.51 -8.29 -2.27
C TRP A 238 -0.94 -7.79 -3.64
N TYR A 239 -0.71 -8.57 -4.71
CA TYR A 239 -1.18 -8.22 -6.04
C TYR A 239 -2.70 -7.98 -6.07
N LEU A 240 -3.49 -8.88 -5.47
CA LEU A 240 -4.95 -8.74 -5.44
C LEU A 240 -5.41 -7.58 -4.53
N LEU A 241 -4.75 -7.36 -3.38
CA LEU A 241 -5.07 -6.25 -2.48
C LEU A 241 -4.73 -4.88 -3.09
N LEU A 242 -3.67 -4.81 -3.92
CA LEU A 242 -3.34 -3.59 -4.66
C LEU A 242 -4.45 -3.16 -5.62
N LEU A 243 -5.26 -4.09 -6.15
CA LEU A 243 -6.41 -3.76 -7.00
C LEU A 243 -7.43 -2.91 -6.25
N LEU A 244 -7.72 -3.25 -4.98
CA LEU A 244 -8.63 -2.44 -4.17
C LEU A 244 -8.06 -1.04 -3.94
N SER A 245 -6.77 -0.97 -3.58
CA SER A 245 -6.07 0.30 -3.39
C SER A 245 -6.15 1.17 -4.64
N LEU A 246 -5.82 0.60 -5.79
CA LEU A 246 -5.87 1.31 -7.07
C LEU A 246 -7.28 1.80 -7.38
N VAL A 247 -8.31 0.93 -7.29
CA VAL A 247 -9.70 1.29 -7.62
C VAL A 247 -10.21 2.42 -6.74
N LEU A 248 -9.90 2.40 -5.44
CA LEU A 248 -10.28 3.47 -4.51
C LEU A 248 -9.59 4.80 -4.85
N VAL A 249 -8.28 4.77 -5.09
CA VAL A 249 -7.52 5.97 -5.48
C VAL A 249 -8.06 6.55 -6.79
N LEU A 250 -8.30 5.70 -7.80
CA LEU A 250 -8.87 6.12 -9.08
C LEU A 250 -10.26 6.75 -8.91
N LYS A 251 -11.10 6.21 -8.05
CA LYS A 251 -12.44 6.75 -7.81
C LYS A 251 -12.43 8.11 -7.15
N ILE A 252 -11.54 8.29 -6.17
CA ILE A 252 -11.51 9.51 -5.35
C ILE A 252 -10.76 10.63 -6.08
N LEU A 253 -9.59 10.34 -6.62
CA LEU A 253 -8.67 11.34 -7.15
C LEU A 253 -8.77 11.56 -8.66
N GLY A 254 -9.44 10.69 -9.41
CA GLY A 254 -9.41 10.75 -10.86
C GLY A 254 -10.75 10.93 -11.53
N ASN A 255 -10.68 11.17 -12.82
CA ASN A 255 -11.81 11.18 -13.73
C ASN A 255 -11.42 10.64 -15.11
N ARG A 256 -12.39 10.28 -15.92
CA ARG A 256 -12.20 10.00 -17.35
C ARG A 256 -12.35 11.27 -18.16
N ASP A 257 -11.46 11.45 -19.13
CA ASP A 257 -11.59 12.50 -20.12
C ASP A 257 -12.58 12.10 -21.25
N GLY A 258 -12.83 13.03 -22.17
CA GLY A 258 -13.72 12.77 -23.32
C GLY A 258 -13.24 11.70 -24.29
N GLN A 259 -11.98 11.22 -24.16
CA GLN A 259 -11.39 10.12 -24.93
C GLN A 259 -11.37 8.80 -24.15
N GLY A 260 -12.03 8.76 -23.00
CA GLY A 260 -12.09 7.56 -22.14
C GLY A 260 -10.80 7.25 -21.38
N ARG A 261 -9.78 8.12 -21.43
CA ARG A 261 -8.54 7.98 -20.68
C ARG A 261 -8.77 8.45 -19.25
N TRP A 262 -8.20 7.72 -18.31
CA TRP A 262 -8.28 8.10 -16.90
C TRP A 262 -7.03 8.90 -16.50
N GLN A 263 -7.25 10.02 -15.80
CA GLN A 263 -6.20 10.88 -15.26
C GLN A 263 -6.63 11.52 -13.93
N LEU A 264 -5.70 12.08 -13.19
CA LEU A 264 -6.04 12.86 -11.99
C LEU A 264 -6.97 14.03 -12.35
N LYS A 265 -7.92 14.29 -11.46
CA LYS A 265 -8.70 15.54 -11.49
C LYS A 265 -7.73 16.70 -11.41
N LYS A 266 -7.84 17.65 -12.30
CA LYS A 266 -7.17 18.93 -12.11
C LYS A 266 -7.75 19.54 -10.83
N THR A 267 -6.94 19.60 -9.79
CA THR A 267 -7.30 20.42 -8.62
C THR A 267 -7.44 21.85 -9.14
N ALA A 268 -8.64 22.42 -9.00
CA ALA A 268 -8.77 23.86 -9.04
C ALA A 268 -7.93 24.37 -7.87
N ASP A 269 -6.76 24.93 -8.17
CA ASP A 269 -5.94 25.62 -7.19
C ASP A 269 -6.83 26.70 -6.53
N LYS A 270 -7.20 26.48 -5.29
CA LYS A 270 -7.73 27.49 -4.38
C LYS A 270 -6.73 27.73 -3.28
#